data_211c5b87c31718801f553d8074e1832c
#
_entry.id   211c5b87c31718801f553d8074e1832c
#
_cell.length_a   1.000
_cell.length_b   1.000
_cell.length_c   1.000
_cell.angle_alpha   90.00
_cell.angle_beta   90.00
_cell.angle_gamma   90.00
#
_symmetry.space_group_name_H-M   'P 1'
#
loop_
_entity.id
_entity.type
_entity.pdbx_description
1 polymer ?
#
loop_
_entity_poly.entity_id
_entity_poly.type
_entity_poly.pdbx_seq_one_letter_code
_entity_poly.pdbx_strand_id
1 'polypeptide(L)'
;MDFIGEINPHSRGQHRWILVATDYFTQWIEAVPTRKADHNVVMKFLTENIFTGFGCPHKLITDNAATFRAKELVEMCDAMGIKLVHSTSYYPQGNGLAESSNKSLIRIIKKLLEDNKRNWDSKLKYALWADRVTIKRSTGSSPFKVVFPIQLTLPVAISSRRTE
;
A
#
# COMPACT_ATOMS: atom_id res chain seq x y z
N MET A 1 3.40 7.28 -3.25
CA MET A 1 2.31 6.50 -3.85
C MET A 1 2.74 6.08 -5.24
N ASP A 2 2.36 4.87 -5.66
CA ASP A 2 2.86 4.28 -6.89
C ASP A 2 1.92 3.17 -7.40
N PHE A 3 2.00 2.82 -8.69
CA PHE A 3 1.35 1.65 -9.27
C PHE A 3 2.34 0.50 -9.44
N ILE A 4 1.99 -0.67 -8.92
CA ILE A 4 2.70 -1.91 -9.20
C ILE A 4 1.99 -2.62 -10.35
N GLY A 5 2.70 -2.95 -11.40
CA GLY A 5 2.17 -3.73 -12.53
C GLY A 5 2.79 -3.35 -13.86
N GLU A 6 2.32 -3.84 -14.96
CA GLU A 6 1.13 -4.68 -15.16
C GLU A 6 1.41 -6.12 -14.66
N ILE A 7 0.47 -6.68 -13.87
CA ILE A 7 0.62 -8.01 -13.28
C ILE A 7 0.04 -9.07 -14.23
N ASN A 8 0.86 -10.02 -14.59
CA ASN A 8 0.47 -11.17 -15.41
C ASN A 8 0.66 -12.49 -14.62
N PRO A 9 -0.33 -13.40 -14.65
CA PRO A 9 -1.65 -13.26 -15.24
C PRO A 9 -2.55 -12.26 -14.48
N HIS A 10 -3.54 -11.69 -15.19
CA HIS A 10 -4.57 -10.87 -14.54
C HIS A 10 -5.29 -11.68 -13.46
N SER A 11 -5.78 -10.99 -12.43
CA SER A 11 -6.57 -11.66 -11.40
C SER A 11 -7.89 -12.20 -11.95
N ARG A 12 -8.58 -13.04 -11.16
CA ARG A 12 -9.96 -13.44 -11.48
C ARG A 12 -10.91 -12.26 -11.57
N GLY A 13 -10.67 -11.19 -10.78
CA GLY A 13 -11.42 -9.93 -10.82
C GLY A 13 -11.02 -9.01 -11.98
N GLN A 14 -10.17 -9.49 -12.92
CA GLN A 14 -9.64 -8.70 -14.05
C GLN A 14 -8.78 -7.51 -13.60
N HIS A 15 -8.22 -7.56 -12.40
CA HIS A 15 -7.26 -6.57 -11.95
C HIS A 15 -5.90 -6.83 -12.61
N ARG A 16 -5.21 -5.74 -12.92
CA ARG A 16 -3.90 -5.76 -13.59
C ARG A 16 -2.84 -5.01 -12.80
N TRP A 17 -3.28 -4.12 -11.90
CA TRP A 17 -2.41 -3.21 -11.17
C TRP A 17 -2.72 -3.28 -9.68
N ILE A 18 -1.77 -2.87 -8.86
CA ILE A 18 -1.99 -2.57 -7.45
C ILE A 18 -1.59 -1.12 -7.26
N LEU A 19 -2.54 -0.27 -6.83
CA LEU A 19 -2.22 1.08 -6.37
C LEU A 19 -1.81 1.00 -4.92
N VAL A 20 -0.65 1.58 -4.59
CA VAL A 20 -0.03 1.49 -3.26
C VAL A 20 0.28 2.89 -2.73
N ALA A 21 -0.05 3.14 -1.48
CA ALA A 21 0.44 4.28 -0.72
C ALA A 21 1.18 3.79 0.53
N THR A 22 2.37 4.33 0.78
CA THR A 22 3.16 4.01 1.98
C THR A 22 3.38 5.29 2.78
N ASP A 23 3.01 5.27 4.06
CA ASP A 23 3.36 6.34 4.97
C ASP A 23 4.85 6.29 5.31
N TYR A 24 5.51 7.42 5.15
CA TYR A 24 6.97 7.51 5.27
C TYR A 24 7.46 7.26 6.71
N PHE A 25 6.70 7.69 7.71
CA PHE A 25 7.12 7.61 9.11
C PHE A 25 6.78 6.27 9.74
N THR A 26 5.55 5.81 9.55
CA THR A 26 5.06 4.58 10.18
C THR A 26 5.36 3.34 9.34
N GLN A 27 5.67 3.52 8.05
CA GLN A 27 5.78 2.47 7.04
C GLN A 27 4.49 1.64 6.87
N TRP A 28 3.37 2.24 7.24
CA TRP A 28 2.06 1.67 6.98
C TRP A 28 1.77 1.68 5.48
N ILE A 29 1.27 0.56 4.98
CA ILE A 29 0.91 0.41 3.57
C ILE A 29 -0.61 0.29 3.45
N GLU A 30 -1.20 1.14 2.59
CA GLU A 30 -2.51 0.94 2.01
C GLU A 30 -2.38 0.55 0.55
N ALA A 31 -3.18 -0.42 0.09
CA ALA A 31 -3.15 -0.83 -1.30
C ALA A 31 -4.48 -1.43 -1.74
N VAL A 32 -4.81 -1.20 -3.01
CA VAL A 32 -6.01 -1.77 -3.65
C VAL A 32 -5.67 -2.36 -5.01
N PRO A 33 -6.30 -3.49 -5.39
CA PRO A 33 -6.18 -4.03 -6.73
C PRO A 33 -7.01 -3.18 -7.69
N THR A 34 -6.47 -2.86 -8.86
CA THR A 34 -7.16 -2.03 -9.85
C THR A 34 -7.12 -2.63 -11.25
N ARG A 35 -8.11 -2.32 -12.06
CA ARG A 35 -8.20 -2.75 -13.47
C ARG A 35 -7.47 -1.79 -14.39
N LYS A 36 -7.32 -0.54 -13.97
CA LYS A 36 -6.69 0.55 -14.71
C LYS A 36 -5.73 1.30 -13.82
N ALA A 37 -4.73 1.93 -14.42
CA ALA A 37 -3.81 2.84 -13.76
C ALA A 37 -4.13 4.27 -14.27
N ASP A 38 -5.23 4.86 -13.80
CA ASP A 38 -5.67 6.20 -14.17
C ASP A 38 -5.92 7.11 -12.95
N HIS A 39 -6.04 8.40 -13.19
CA HIS A 39 -6.21 9.41 -12.13
C HIS A 39 -7.51 9.25 -11.35
N ASN A 40 -8.61 8.76 -11.96
CA ASN A 40 -9.87 8.54 -11.27
C ASN A 40 -9.73 7.45 -10.20
N VAL A 41 -8.98 6.40 -10.52
CA VAL A 41 -8.64 5.34 -9.54
C VAL A 41 -7.82 5.90 -8.40
N VAL A 42 -6.87 6.80 -8.69
CA VAL A 42 -6.05 7.47 -7.67
C VAL A 42 -6.90 8.34 -6.75
N MET A 43 -7.76 9.18 -7.32
CA MET A 43 -8.65 10.07 -6.56
C MET A 43 -9.60 9.28 -5.67
N LYS A 44 -10.20 8.22 -6.20
CA LYS A 44 -11.07 7.31 -5.45
C LYS A 44 -10.32 6.65 -4.29
N PHE A 45 -9.13 6.14 -4.54
CA PHE A 45 -8.30 5.50 -3.52
C PHE A 45 -7.92 6.48 -2.40
N LEU A 46 -7.52 7.70 -2.74
CA LEU A 46 -7.21 8.73 -1.75
C LEU A 46 -8.44 9.03 -0.88
N THR A 47 -9.60 9.20 -1.50
CA THR A 47 -10.84 9.53 -0.78
C THR A 47 -11.29 8.37 0.12
N GLU A 48 -11.39 7.15 -0.43
CA GLU A 48 -12.02 6.03 0.25
C GLU A 48 -11.08 5.28 1.22
N ASN A 49 -9.76 5.26 0.95
CA ASN A 49 -8.81 4.48 1.75
C ASN A 49 -7.89 5.34 2.61
N ILE A 50 -7.54 6.54 2.15
CA ILE A 50 -6.59 7.39 2.87
C ILE A 50 -7.34 8.40 3.74
N PHE A 51 -8.17 9.26 3.13
CA PHE A 51 -8.81 10.36 3.86
C PHE A 51 -9.77 9.87 4.93
N THR A 52 -10.55 8.83 4.65
CA THR A 52 -11.51 8.27 5.62
C THR A 52 -10.84 7.55 6.78
N GLY A 53 -9.65 7.00 6.58
CA GLY A 53 -8.93 6.23 7.61
C GLY A 53 -7.92 7.06 8.40
N PHE A 54 -7.27 8.04 7.76
CA PHE A 54 -6.10 8.74 8.31
C PHE A 54 -6.18 10.26 8.19
N GLY A 55 -7.19 10.79 7.50
CA GLY A 55 -7.27 12.22 7.17
C GLY A 55 -6.44 12.58 5.94
N CYS A 56 -6.45 13.88 5.59
CA CYS A 56 -5.70 14.38 4.44
C CYS A 56 -4.21 14.48 4.77
N PRO A 57 -3.31 13.86 3.98
CA PRO A 57 -1.89 13.98 4.19
C PRO A 57 -1.40 15.40 3.82
N HIS A 58 -0.46 15.92 4.57
CA HIS A 58 0.15 17.23 4.24
C HIS A 58 0.89 17.21 2.90
N LYS A 59 1.47 16.05 2.54
CA LYS A 59 2.31 15.88 1.35
C LYS A 59 2.09 14.52 0.72
N LEU A 60 1.92 14.50 -0.59
CA LEU A 60 1.82 13.28 -1.40
C LEU A 60 3.00 13.24 -2.37
N ILE A 61 3.79 12.16 -2.30
CA ILE A 61 4.91 11.92 -3.20
C ILE A 61 4.53 10.81 -4.16
N THR A 62 4.69 11.06 -5.46
CA THR A 62 4.41 10.10 -6.54
C THR A 62 5.59 10.04 -7.49
N ASP A 63 5.58 9.08 -8.40
CA ASP A 63 6.43 9.16 -9.59
C ASP A 63 5.94 10.26 -10.55
N ASN A 64 6.64 10.44 -11.66
CA ASN A 64 6.33 11.45 -12.67
C ASN A 64 5.41 10.92 -13.79
N ALA A 65 4.67 9.83 -13.56
CA ALA A 65 3.75 9.28 -14.55
C ALA A 65 2.60 10.25 -14.86
N ALA A 66 2.11 10.20 -16.11
CA ALA A 66 1.02 11.07 -16.57
C ALA A 66 -0.25 10.97 -15.69
N THR A 67 -0.54 9.79 -15.16
CA THR A 67 -1.65 9.54 -14.25
C THR A 67 -1.63 10.44 -13.02
N PHE A 68 -0.44 10.67 -12.44
CA PHE A 68 -0.28 11.52 -11.25
C PHE A 68 -0.17 13.01 -11.58
N ARG A 69 -0.08 13.35 -12.86
CA ARG A 69 -0.01 14.74 -13.35
C ARG A 69 -1.32 15.22 -13.94
N ALA A 70 -2.36 14.39 -13.92
CA ALA A 70 -3.68 14.75 -14.40
C ALA A 70 -4.21 15.99 -13.67
N LYS A 71 -4.80 16.92 -14.41
CA LYS A 71 -5.29 18.21 -13.92
C LYS A 71 -6.26 18.01 -12.76
N GLU A 72 -7.17 17.07 -12.89
CA GLU A 72 -8.22 16.75 -11.91
C GLU A 72 -7.63 16.30 -10.57
N LEU A 73 -6.55 15.51 -10.60
CA LEU A 73 -5.85 15.08 -9.38
C LEU A 73 -5.12 16.26 -8.72
N VAL A 74 -4.46 17.11 -9.51
CA VAL A 74 -3.79 18.31 -9.01
C VAL A 74 -4.79 19.25 -8.35
N GLU A 75 -5.91 19.54 -9.02
CA GLU A 75 -6.97 20.38 -8.48
C GLU A 75 -7.57 19.82 -7.18
N MET A 76 -7.78 18.51 -7.11
CA MET A 76 -8.23 17.86 -5.87
C MET A 76 -7.21 18.02 -4.74
N CYS A 77 -5.93 17.81 -5.02
CA CYS A 77 -4.86 17.97 -4.03
C CYS A 77 -4.80 19.41 -3.52
N ASP A 78 -4.87 20.38 -4.41
CA ASP A 78 -4.86 21.81 -4.07
C ASP A 78 -6.07 22.19 -3.21
N ALA A 79 -7.26 21.75 -3.58
CA ALA A 79 -8.49 21.99 -2.82
C ALA A 79 -8.45 21.39 -1.41
N MET A 80 -7.73 20.27 -1.22
CA MET A 80 -7.55 19.61 0.07
C MET A 80 -6.31 20.07 0.84
N GLY A 81 -5.55 21.04 0.30
CA GLY A 81 -4.31 21.53 0.92
C GLY A 81 -3.17 20.52 0.92
N ILE A 82 -3.20 19.56 -0.01
CA ILE A 82 -2.19 18.51 -0.14
C ILE A 82 -1.08 18.98 -1.08
N LYS A 83 0.16 19.03 -0.60
CA LYS A 83 1.32 19.31 -1.45
C LYS A 83 1.67 18.09 -2.30
N LEU A 84 1.27 18.09 -3.56
CA LEU A 84 1.64 17.05 -4.53
C LEU A 84 3.07 17.28 -5.03
N VAL A 85 3.92 16.27 -4.92
CA VAL A 85 5.34 16.31 -5.32
C VAL A 85 5.65 15.09 -6.17
N HIS A 86 6.24 15.32 -7.33
CA HIS A 86 6.72 14.24 -8.20
C HIS A 86 8.20 13.98 -7.94
N SER A 87 8.55 12.71 -7.72
CA SER A 87 9.96 12.31 -7.63
C SER A 87 10.62 12.45 -8.99
N THR A 88 11.78 13.09 -9.00
CA THR A 88 12.62 13.18 -10.21
C THR A 88 13.77 12.19 -10.09
N SER A 89 14.36 11.84 -11.22
CA SER A 89 15.57 10.98 -11.29
C SER A 89 16.75 11.54 -10.48
N TYR A 90 16.71 12.82 -10.13
CA TYR A 90 17.72 13.50 -9.29
C TYR A 90 17.48 13.43 -7.78
N TYR A 91 16.31 12.92 -7.34
CA TYR A 91 16.01 12.74 -5.91
C TYR A 91 15.51 11.32 -5.64
N PRO A 92 16.37 10.30 -5.79
CA PRO A 92 15.97 8.90 -5.62
C PRO A 92 15.62 8.54 -4.18
N GLN A 93 16.09 9.30 -3.18
CA GLN A 93 15.83 9.00 -1.77
C GLN A 93 14.34 9.09 -1.40
N GLY A 94 13.56 9.97 -2.06
CA GLY A 94 12.11 10.09 -1.82
C GLY A 94 11.31 8.88 -2.32
N ASN A 95 11.83 8.09 -3.25
CA ASN A 95 11.16 6.93 -3.82
C ASN A 95 11.69 5.58 -3.28
N GLY A 96 12.88 5.56 -2.69
CA GLY A 96 13.53 4.33 -2.23
C GLY A 96 12.72 3.55 -1.20
N LEU A 97 11.99 4.24 -0.31
CA LEU A 97 11.11 3.61 0.65
C LEU A 97 9.89 2.97 -0.05
N ALA A 98 9.26 3.69 -0.98
CA ALA A 98 8.13 3.18 -1.75
C ALA A 98 8.54 1.94 -2.56
N GLU A 99 9.68 1.97 -3.24
CA GLU A 99 10.20 0.83 -3.99
C GLU A 99 10.49 -0.38 -3.10
N SER A 100 11.12 -0.16 -1.96
CA SER A 100 11.41 -1.22 -1.00
C SER A 100 10.13 -1.84 -0.42
N SER A 101 9.13 -1.02 -0.12
CA SER A 101 7.81 -1.45 0.34
C SER A 101 7.07 -2.24 -0.74
N ASN A 102 7.08 -1.76 -1.98
CA ASN A 102 6.49 -2.44 -3.12
C ASN A 102 7.11 -3.82 -3.35
N LYS A 103 8.46 -3.92 -3.29
CA LYS A 103 9.19 -5.19 -3.41
C LYS A 103 8.81 -6.15 -2.27
N SER A 104 8.69 -5.65 -1.04
CA SER A 104 8.28 -6.45 0.12
C SER A 104 6.86 -6.99 -0.05
N LEU A 105 5.91 -6.13 -0.42
CA LEU A 105 4.51 -6.50 -0.63
C LEU A 105 4.38 -7.58 -1.71
N ILE A 106 5.02 -7.40 -2.86
CA ILE A 106 5.02 -8.39 -3.95
C ILE A 106 5.61 -9.73 -3.50
N ARG A 107 6.68 -9.71 -2.71
CA ARG A 107 7.29 -10.93 -2.16
C ARG A 107 6.32 -11.67 -1.25
N ILE A 108 5.57 -10.95 -0.41
CA ILE A 108 4.57 -11.56 0.47
C ILE A 108 3.42 -12.15 -0.35
N ILE A 109 2.90 -11.40 -1.34
CA ILE A 109 1.86 -11.90 -2.25
C ILE A 109 2.30 -13.19 -2.92
N LYS A 110 3.51 -13.20 -3.51
CA LYS A 110 4.06 -14.40 -4.17
C LYS A 110 4.13 -15.62 -3.25
N LYS A 111 4.43 -15.43 -1.97
CA LYS A 111 4.45 -16.51 -0.97
C LYS A 111 3.05 -17.03 -0.62
N LEU A 112 2.03 -16.17 -0.70
CA LEU A 112 0.64 -16.53 -0.43
C LEU A 112 -0.08 -17.15 -1.63
N LEU A 113 0.51 -17.01 -2.80
CA LEU A 113 0.03 -17.63 -4.03
C LEU A 113 0.64 -19.02 -4.17
N GLU A 114 -0.05 -20.01 -3.70
CA GLU A 114 0.27 -21.43 -3.95
C GLU A 114 0.23 -21.70 -5.46
N ASP A 115 -0.64 -22.59 -5.92
CA ASP A 115 -0.69 -22.98 -7.35
C ASP A 115 -1.49 -22.01 -8.23
N ASN A 116 -2.32 -21.15 -7.65
CA ASN A 116 -3.24 -20.29 -8.40
C ASN A 116 -2.81 -18.81 -8.41
N LYS A 117 -1.97 -18.47 -9.39
CA LYS A 117 -1.47 -17.10 -9.57
C LYS A 117 -2.56 -16.04 -9.80
N ARG A 118 -3.76 -16.44 -10.30
CA ARG A 118 -4.87 -15.50 -10.56
C ARG A 118 -5.63 -15.05 -9.31
N ASN A 119 -5.29 -15.55 -8.14
CA ASN A 119 -5.94 -15.16 -6.87
C ASN A 119 -5.19 -14.04 -6.12
N TRP A 120 -4.24 -13.36 -6.77
CA TRP A 120 -3.41 -12.37 -6.09
C TRP A 120 -4.21 -11.19 -5.50
N ASP A 121 -5.28 -10.75 -6.15
CA ASP A 121 -6.15 -9.68 -5.66
C ASP A 121 -6.85 -10.03 -4.34
N SER A 122 -7.34 -11.26 -4.21
CA SER A 122 -7.96 -11.74 -2.97
C SER A 122 -6.93 -11.97 -1.85
N LYS A 123 -5.67 -12.22 -2.19
CA LYS A 123 -4.58 -12.40 -1.23
C LYS A 123 -3.96 -11.08 -0.77
N LEU A 124 -4.19 -9.98 -1.49
CA LEU A 124 -3.62 -8.67 -1.18
C LEU A 124 -3.90 -8.23 0.27
N LYS A 125 -5.13 -8.39 0.76
CA LYS A 125 -5.51 -8.05 2.14
C LYS A 125 -4.70 -8.82 3.20
N TYR A 126 -4.38 -10.07 2.95
CA TYR A 126 -3.56 -10.89 3.86
C TYR A 126 -2.09 -10.49 3.78
N ALA A 127 -1.61 -10.10 2.61
CA ALA A 127 -0.26 -9.58 2.44
C ALA A 127 -0.08 -8.25 3.18
N LEU A 128 -1.06 -7.35 3.08
CA LEU A 128 -1.07 -6.09 3.83
C LEU A 128 -1.08 -6.33 5.33
N TRP A 129 -1.91 -7.25 5.81
CA TRP A 129 -1.94 -7.61 7.23
C TRP A 129 -0.59 -8.14 7.70
N ALA A 130 0.00 -9.07 6.98
CA ALA A 130 1.31 -9.62 7.31
C ALA A 130 2.41 -8.54 7.32
N ASP A 131 2.39 -7.62 6.35
CA ASP A 131 3.33 -6.50 6.29
C ASP A 131 3.19 -5.57 7.50
N ARG A 132 1.94 -5.22 7.86
CA ARG A 132 1.62 -4.29 8.96
C ARG A 132 2.02 -4.81 10.34
N VAL A 133 2.01 -6.13 10.56
CA VAL A 133 2.40 -6.74 11.84
C VAL A 133 3.87 -7.15 11.90
N THR A 134 4.60 -7.09 10.78
CA THR A 134 6.02 -7.43 10.72
C THR A 134 6.87 -6.25 11.18
N ILE A 135 7.87 -6.52 12.04
CA ILE A 135 8.82 -5.50 12.51
C ILE A 135 9.65 -4.98 11.34
N LYS A 136 9.68 -3.67 11.17
CA LYS A 136 10.52 -2.98 10.18
C LYS A 136 11.85 -2.60 10.80
N ARG A 137 12.95 -2.91 10.10
CA ARG A 137 14.31 -2.59 10.61
C ARG A 137 14.53 -1.10 10.83
N SER A 138 13.94 -0.27 10.00
CA SER A 138 14.09 1.19 10.02
C SER A 138 13.40 1.86 11.22
N THR A 139 12.29 1.31 11.71
CA THR A 139 11.53 1.86 12.85
C THR A 139 11.75 1.06 14.14
N GLY A 140 12.33 -0.13 14.05
CA GLY A 140 12.45 -1.06 15.18
C GLY A 140 11.09 -1.60 15.69
N SER A 141 10.00 -1.28 15.00
CA SER A 141 8.64 -1.65 15.37
C SER A 141 7.83 -2.11 14.17
N SER A 142 6.67 -2.70 14.40
CA SER A 142 5.73 -2.97 13.31
C SER A 142 4.91 -1.73 13.00
N PRO A 143 4.54 -1.48 11.73
CA PRO A 143 3.65 -0.38 11.36
C PRO A 143 2.38 -0.32 12.21
N PHE A 144 1.82 -1.48 12.50
CA PHE A 144 0.64 -1.58 13.33
C PHE A 144 0.83 -0.97 14.74
N LYS A 145 1.94 -1.28 15.41
CA LYS A 145 2.25 -0.73 16.74
C LYS A 145 2.54 0.77 16.72
N VAL A 146 3.07 1.27 15.60
CA VAL A 146 3.37 2.70 15.45
C VAL A 146 2.08 3.50 15.24
N VAL A 147 1.16 2.99 14.41
CA VAL A 147 -0.11 3.67 14.12
C VAL A 147 -1.11 3.51 15.27
N PHE A 148 -1.14 2.32 15.89
CA PHE A 148 -2.03 2.00 17.01
C PHE A 148 -1.19 1.62 18.23
N PRO A 149 -0.76 2.58 19.05
CA PRO A 149 0.11 2.32 20.20
C PRO A 149 -0.56 1.55 21.34
N ILE A 150 -1.84 1.16 21.17
CA ILE A 150 -2.56 0.32 22.11
C ILE A 150 -1.94 -1.09 22.06
N GLN A 151 -1.60 -1.62 23.23
CA GLN A 151 -1.14 -2.99 23.39
C GLN A 151 -2.30 -3.94 23.07
N LEU A 152 -2.40 -4.35 21.79
CA LEU A 152 -3.33 -5.42 21.43
C LEU A 152 -2.84 -6.69 22.12
N THR A 153 -3.58 -7.11 23.11
CA THR A 153 -3.55 -8.50 23.55
C THR A 153 -4.07 -9.32 22.39
N LEU A 154 -3.14 -9.91 21.63
CA LEU A 154 -3.54 -10.93 20.66
C LEU A 154 -4.37 -11.96 21.41
N PRO A 155 -5.53 -12.38 20.90
CA PRO A 155 -6.25 -13.49 21.52
C PRO A 155 -5.25 -14.64 21.65
N VAL A 156 -5.14 -15.13 22.88
CA VAL A 156 -4.23 -16.21 23.25
C VAL A 156 -4.33 -17.29 22.18
N ALA A 157 -3.20 -17.67 21.62
CA ALA A 157 -3.12 -18.82 20.73
C ALA A 157 -3.89 -19.96 21.39
N ILE A 158 -4.88 -20.51 20.68
CA ILE A 158 -5.57 -21.72 21.13
C ILE A 158 -4.49 -22.78 21.18
N SER A 159 -4.00 -23.01 22.37
CA SER A 159 -3.07 -24.09 22.65
C SER A 159 -3.83 -25.37 22.32
N SER A 160 -3.46 -26.01 21.21
CA SER A 160 -3.90 -27.35 20.94
C SER A 160 -3.36 -28.24 22.07
N ARG A 161 -4.19 -28.53 23.07
CA ARG A 161 -3.91 -29.62 23.99
C ARG A 161 -3.81 -30.88 23.13
N ARG A 162 -2.59 -31.38 22.95
CA ARG A 162 -2.42 -32.79 22.62
C ARG A 162 -2.94 -33.54 23.82
N THR A 163 -4.05 -34.21 23.70
CA THR A 163 -4.46 -35.30 24.59
C THR A 163 -3.52 -36.45 24.29
N GLU A 164 -2.72 -36.82 25.27
CA GLU A 164 -2.08 -38.11 25.36
C GLU A 164 -3.13 -39.22 25.52
#